data_033767816fb121c7f0106b9fc83e0d53
#
_entry.id   033767816fb121c7f0106b9fc83e0d53
#
_cell.length_a   1.000
_cell.length_b   1.000
_cell.length_c   1.000
_cell.angle_alpha   90.00
_cell.angle_beta   90.00
_cell.angle_gamma   90.00
#
_symmetry.space_group_name_H-M   'P 1'
#
loop_
_entity.id
_entity.type
_entity.pdbx_description
1 polymer ?
#
loop_
_entity_poly.entity_id
_entity_poly.type
_entity_poly.pdbx_seq_one_letter_code
_entity_poly.pdbx_strand_id
1 'polypeptide(L)'
;MTEAATAQEITITRVLEAPRELVWKAWTEPDHLVRWWGTGARGWTLPPSAVTMEVTPGGTFRVTLTNDEDGTEMTTEGVYREVVEPERLVIDEPAEGAWHEGAVTELTLSDLGDGRTEMVVKTTIQTTDEMRRNAETGMAGSVDRLAEILESR
;
A
#
# COMPACT_ATOMS: atom_id res chain seq x y z
N MET A 1 10.79 19.10 -22.55
CA MET A 1 9.33 19.19 -22.43
C MET A 1 8.87 18.34 -21.25
N THR A 2 8.11 18.94 -20.35
CA THR A 2 7.62 18.23 -19.17
C THR A 2 6.44 17.33 -19.55
N GLU A 3 6.51 16.07 -19.16
CA GLU A 3 5.41 15.15 -19.39
C GLU A 3 4.22 15.52 -18.50
N ALA A 4 3.03 15.57 -19.07
CA ALA A 4 1.83 15.87 -18.31
C ALA A 4 1.37 14.65 -17.50
N ALA A 5 0.85 14.89 -16.29
CA ALA A 5 0.27 13.83 -15.47
C ALA A 5 -1.04 13.37 -16.10
N THR A 6 -1.21 12.05 -16.18
CA THR A 6 -2.43 11.42 -16.68
C THR A 6 -2.82 10.28 -15.74
N ALA A 7 -4.03 9.77 -15.90
CA ALA A 7 -4.48 8.63 -15.12
C ALA A 7 -3.71 7.38 -15.55
N GLN A 8 -2.97 6.78 -14.63
CA GLN A 8 -2.15 5.59 -14.86
C GLN A 8 -2.64 4.49 -13.92
N GLU A 9 -2.63 3.27 -14.40
CA GLU A 9 -3.06 2.12 -13.61
C GLU A 9 -1.90 1.16 -13.36
N ILE A 10 -1.77 0.72 -12.11
CA ILE A 10 -0.81 -0.30 -11.70
C ILE A 10 -1.60 -1.43 -11.09
N THR A 11 -1.44 -2.65 -11.60
CA THR A 11 -2.09 -3.83 -11.04
C THR A 11 -1.04 -4.87 -10.69
N ILE A 12 -1.05 -5.32 -9.44
CA ILE A 12 -0.16 -6.39 -8.97
C ILE A 12 -1.06 -7.52 -8.47
N THR A 13 -0.85 -8.71 -9.04
CA THR A 13 -1.56 -9.92 -8.63
C THR A 13 -0.56 -10.90 -8.06
N ARG A 14 -0.82 -11.41 -6.86
CA ARG A 14 0.08 -12.35 -6.20
C ARG A 14 -0.73 -13.42 -5.48
N VAL A 15 -0.32 -14.68 -5.61
CA VAL A 15 -0.84 -15.76 -4.78
C VAL A 15 0.05 -15.87 -3.56
N LEU A 16 -0.55 -15.75 -2.37
CA LEU A 16 0.16 -15.82 -1.09
C LEU A 16 -0.15 -17.14 -0.38
N GLU A 17 0.87 -17.78 0.17
CA GLU A 17 0.73 -19.00 0.97
C GLU A 17 0.34 -18.64 2.40
N ALA A 18 -0.80 -17.95 2.54
CA ALA A 18 -1.32 -17.50 3.83
C ALA A 18 -2.84 -17.34 3.74
N PRO A 19 -3.57 -17.59 4.82
CA PRO A 19 -5.02 -17.41 4.83
C PRO A 19 -5.37 -15.93 4.73
N ARG A 20 -6.53 -15.65 4.15
CA ARG A 20 -7.02 -14.30 3.86
C ARG A 20 -7.03 -13.38 5.09
N GLU A 21 -7.35 -13.91 6.25
CA GLU A 21 -7.40 -13.18 7.50
C GLU A 21 -6.03 -12.64 7.91
N LEU A 22 -4.95 -13.37 7.64
CA LEU A 22 -3.59 -12.91 7.92
C LEU A 22 -3.15 -11.85 6.94
N VAL A 23 -3.53 -11.99 5.67
CA VAL A 23 -3.24 -10.97 4.67
C VAL A 23 -3.99 -9.68 5.02
N TRP A 24 -5.23 -9.78 5.44
CA TRP A 24 -6.04 -8.65 5.88
C TRP A 24 -5.36 -7.90 7.04
N LYS A 25 -4.89 -8.64 8.05
CA LYS A 25 -4.17 -8.03 9.18
C LYS A 25 -2.92 -7.28 8.73
N ALA A 26 -2.19 -7.83 7.77
CA ALA A 26 -0.98 -7.19 7.26
C ALA A 26 -1.29 -5.81 6.64
N TRP A 27 -2.48 -5.64 6.10
CA TRP A 27 -2.93 -4.40 5.47
C TRP A 27 -3.64 -3.43 6.44
N THR A 28 -4.10 -3.91 7.59
CA THR A 28 -5.01 -3.13 8.44
C THR A 28 -4.52 -2.89 9.87
N GLU A 29 -3.40 -3.49 10.25
CA GLU A 29 -2.82 -3.29 11.59
C GLU A 29 -1.46 -2.62 11.47
N PRO A 30 -1.23 -1.51 12.19
CA PRO A 30 0.03 -0.75 12.07
C PRO A 30 1.29 -1.59 12.32
N ASP A 31 1.28 -2.45 13.33
CA ASP A 31 2.44 -3.29 13.67
C ASP A 31 2.81 -4.26 12.55
N HIS A 32 1.83 -4.65 11.76
CA HIS A 32 2.06 -5.54 10.62
C HIS A 32 2.42 -4.74 9.36
N LEU A 33 1.72 -3.64 9.11
CA LEU A 33 1.92 -2.82 7.92
C LEU A 33 3.37 -2.33 7.80
N VAL A 34 3.93 -1.87 8.90
CA VAL A 34 5.29 -1.28 8.90
C VAL A 34 6.39 -2.28 8.52
N ARG A 35 6.10 -3.56 8.53
CA ARG A 35 7.08 -4.59 8.18
C ARG A 35 7.33 -4.67 6.68
N TRP A 36 6.38 -4.26 5.89
CA TRP A 36 6.48 -4.40 4.44
C TRP A 36 6.18 -3.12 3.65
N TRP A 37 5.34 -2.24 4.17
CA TRP A 37 4.92 -1.03 3.47
C TRP A 37 6.07 -0.02 3.39
N GLY A 38 6.49 0.34 2.17
CA GLY A 38 7.50 1.37 1.95
C GLY A 38 8.89 1.10 2.50
N THR A 39 9.07 0.02 3.27
CA THR A 39 10.35 -0.29 3.92
C THR A 39 11.38 -0.87 2.94
N GLY A 40 10.98 -1.13 1.69
CA GLY A 40 11.91 -1.51 0.63
C GLY A 40 12.71 -0.33 0.09
N ALA A 41 12.27 0.89 0.36
CA ALA A 41 12.99 2.09 -0.04
C ALA A 41 14.16 2.33 0.91
N ARG A 42 15.38 2.30 0.38
CA ARG A 42 16.58 2.50 1.19
C ARG A 42 16.60 3.88 1.82
N GLY A 43 16.97 3.92 3.09
CA GLY A 43 17.14 5.19 3.80
C GLY A 43 15.85 5.76 4.36
N TRP A 44 14.75 5.00 4.41
CA TRP A 44 13.49 5.43 4.98
C TRP A 44 13.07 4.53 6.13
N THR A 45 12.57 5.13 7.18
CA THR A 45 12.10 4.44 8.39
C THR A 45 10.61 4.68 8.60
N LEU A 46 9.90 3.62 9.00
CA LEU A 46 8.48 3.69 9.31
C LEU A 46 8.21 2.97 10.62
N PRO A 47 8.15 3.71 11.76
CA PRO A 47 7.77 3.10 13.03
C PRO A 47 6.23 2.97 13.12
N PRO A 48 5.72 2.01 13.91
CA PRO A 48 4.27 1.86 14.09
C PRO A 48 3.58 3.12 14.60
N SER A 49 4.27 3.94 15.40
CA SER A 49 3.74 5.20 15.92
C SER A 49 3.48 6.25 14.83
N ALA A 50 4.06 6.06 13.64
CA ALA A 50 3.87 6.97 12.50
C ALA A 50 2.73 6.51 11.57
N VAL A 51 1.95 5.52 12.00
CA VAL A 51 0.84 4.97 11.20
C VAL A 51 -0.47 5.16 11.94
N THR A 52 -1.44 5.77 11.28
CA THR A 52 -2.82 5.88 11.79
C THR A 52 -3.74 5.15 10.83
N MET A 53 -4.52 4.22 11.34
CA MET A 53 -5.43 3.41 10.54
C MET A 53 -6.78 3.25 11.25
N GLU A 54 -7.77 4.03 10.80
CA GLU A 54 -9.14 3.87 11.27
C GLU A 54 -9.89 3.10 10.19
N VAL A 55 -9.83 1.77 10.26
CA VAL A 55 -10.28 0.88 9.19
C VAL A 55 -11.80 0.71 9.21
N THR A 56 -12.49 1.79 8.88
CA THR A 56 -13.94 1.85 8.73
C THR A 56 -14.24 2.78 7.55
N PRO A 57 -15.39 2.64 6.89
CA PRO A 57 -15.75 3.58 5.81
C PRO A 57 -15.73 5.01 6.31
N GLY A 58 -14.97 5.87 5.64
CA GLY A 58 -14.78 7.26 6.03
C GLY A 58 -13.65 7.49 7.03
N GLY A 59 -13.01 6.41 7.53
CA GLY A 59 -11.89 6.51 8.47
C GLY A 59 -10.61 6.97 7.80
N THR A 60 -9.65 7.40 8.60
CA THR A 60 -8.38 7.96 8.11
C THR A 60 -7.28 6.91 8.01
N PHE A 61 -6.52 7.00 6.92
CA PHE A 61 -5.27 6.27 6.73
C PHE A 61 -4.16 7.32 6.64
N ARG A 62 -3.13 7.19 7.45
CA ARG A 62 -2.01 8.13 7.42
C ARG A 62 -0.71 7.41 7.76
N VAL A 63 0.31 7.61 6.91
CA VAL A 63 1.63 7.01 7.07
C VAL A 63 2.69 8.10 6.87
N THR A 64 3.61 8.23 7.81
CA THR A 64 4.73 9.16 7.69
C THR A 64 6.04 8.40 7.69
N LEU A 65 6.74 8.45 6.55
CA LEU A 65 8.07 7.88 6.39
C LEU A 65 9.10 8.96 6.72
N THR A 66 10.17 8.58 7.40
CA THR A 66 11.26 9.51 7.74
C THR A 66 12.54 9.09 7.02
N ASN A 67 13.19 10.04 6.36
CA ASN A 67 14.46 9.80 5.71
C ASN A 67 15.56 9.68 6.78
N ASP A 68 16.34 8.61 6.71
CA ASP A 68 17.35 8.28 7.73
C ASP A 68 18.55 9.24 7.71
N GLU A 69 18.83 9.88 6.59
CA GLU A 69 19.98 10.77 6.44
C GLU A 69 19.71 12.19 6.95
N ASP A 70 18.58 12.77 6.53
CA ASP A 70 18.31 14.19 6.79
C ASP A 70 17.08 14.46 7.65
N GLY A 71 16.34 13.41 8.03
CA GLY A 71 15.13 13.54 8.83
C GLY A 71 13.91 14.07 8.07
N THR A 72 14.00 14.19 6.76
CA THR A 72 12.86 14.64 5.94
C THR A 72 11.70 13.66 6.09
N GLU A 73 10.49 14.18 6.24
CA GLU A 73 9.29 13.36 6.36
C GLU A 73 8.47 13.39 5.10
N MET A 74 7.93 12.23 4.72
CA MET A 74 7.00 12.10 3.60
C MET A 74 5.73 11.46 4.13
N THR A 75 4.63 12.19 4.09
CA THR A 75 3.35 11.73 4.62
C THR A 75 2.39 11.38 3.48
N THR A 76 1.77 10.22 3.59
CA THR A 76 0.67 9.80 2.72
C THR A 76 -0.59 9.75 3.57
N GLU A 77 -1.63 10.45 3.14
CA GLU A 77 -2.93 10.43 3.81
C GLU A 77 -3.99 9.93 2.86
N GLY A 78 -4.97 9.24 3.41
CA GLY A 78 -6.09 8.75 2.64
C GLY A 78 -7.32 8.53 3.49
N VAL A 79 -8.40 8.18 2.83
CA VAL A 79 -9.68 7.85 3.46
C VAL A 79 -10.08 6.47 2.99
N TYR A 80 -10.51 5.62 3.92
CA TYR A 80 -11.07 4.32 3.57
C TYR A 80 -12.44 4.55 2.95
N ARG A 81 -12.56 4.31 1.65
CA ARG A 81 -13.80 4.49 0.93
C ARG A 81 -14.72 3.27 1.07
N GLU A 82 -14.10 2.08 1.12
CA GLU A 82 -14.82 0.82 1.22
C GLU A 82 -14.01 -0.14 2.10
N VAL A 83 -14.68 -0.81 3.03
CA VAL A 83 -14.07 -1.81 3.90
C VAL A 83 -15.01 -3.00 3.99
N VAL A 84 -14.61 -4.12 3.43
CA VAL A 84 -15.35 -5.39 3.50
C VAL A 84 -14.38 -6.46 3.97
N GLU A 85 -14.29 -6.64 5.29
CA GLU A 85 -13.36 -7.60 5.88
C GLU A 85 -13.79 -9.04 5.61
N PRO A 86 -12.88 -9.93 5.21
CA PRO A 86 -11.48 -9.74 4.86
C PRO A 86 -11.25 -9.74 3.33
N GLU A 87 -12.16 -9.18 2.57
CA GLU A 87 -12.24 -9.33 1.12
C GLU A 87 -11.78 -8.11 0.32
N ARG A 88 -12.13 -6.92 0.80
CA ARG A 88 -11.96 -5.73 -0.02
C ARG A 88 -11.68 -4.48 0.80
N LEU A 89 -10.72 -3.70 0.32
CA LEU A 89 -10.34 -2.44 0.93
C LEU A 89 -10.10 -1.42 -0.19
N VAL A 90 -10.74 -0.27 -0.11
CA VAL A 90 -10.51 0.82 -1.08
C VAL A 90 -10.05 2.04 -0.32
N ILE A 91 -8.86 2.54 -0.68
CA ILE A 91 -8.28 3.73 -0.06
C ILE A 91 -8.19 4.82 -1.11
N ASP A 92 -8.76 5.99 -0.80
CA ASP A 92 -8.69 7.17 -1.65
C ASP A 92 -7.63 8.10 -1.07
N GLU A 93 -6.57 8.36 -1.82
CA GLU A 93 -5.46 9.22 -1.40
C GLU A 93 -5.50 10.52 -2.20
N PRO A 94 -5.88 11.65 -1.58
CA PRO A 94 -5.89 12.93 -2.28
C PRO A 94 -4.47 13.39 -2.63
N ALA A 95 -4.38 14.33 -3.56
CA ALA A 95 -3.10 14.81 -4.07
C ALA A 95 -2.28 15.60 -3.06
N GLU A 96 -2.92 16.20 -2.09
CA GLU A 96 -2.29 17.14 -1.16
C GLU A 96 -1.16 16.51 -0.35
N GLY A 97 0.04 17.04 -0.49
CA GLY A 97 1.21 16.58 0.25
C GLY A 97 1.84 15.29 -0.28
N ALA A 98 1.28 14.72 -1.33
CA ALA A 98 1.76 13.46 -1.89
C ALA A 98 2.66 13.69 -3.11
N TRP A 99 3.40 12.65 -3.49
CA TRP A 99 4.25 12.63 -4.68
C TRP A 99 3.45 12.50 -5.99
N HIS A 100 2.14 12.30 -5.90
CA HIS A 100 1.22 12.14 -7.02
C HIS A 100 0.06 13.13 -6.92
N GLU A 101 -0.71 13.27 -7.98
CA GLU A 101 -1.87 14.17 -8.03
C GLU A 101 -3.18 13.52 -7.57
N GLY A 102 -3.09 12.42 -6.88
CA GLY A 102 -4.23 11.66 -6.36
C GLY A 102 -4.13 10.20 -6.77
N ALA A 103 -4.57 9.31 -5.89
CA ALA A 103 -4.55 7.88 -6.14
C ALA A 103 -5.72 7.20 -5.46
N VAL A 104 -6.17 6.08 -6.06
CA VAL A 104 -7.15 5.19 -5.45
C VAL A 104 -6.55 3.79 -5.48
N THR A 105 -6.41 3.17 -4.33
CA THR A 105 -5.90 1.81 -4.20
C THR A 105 -7.03 0.87 -3.84
N GLU A 106 -7.21 -0.18 -4.64
CA GLU A 106 -8.21 -1.21 -4.44
C GLU A 106 -7.51 -2.53 -4.14
N LEU A 107 -7.74 -3.06 -2.94
CA LEU A 107 -7.24 -4.36 -2.53
C LEU A 107 -8.39 -5.36 -2.60
N THR A 108 -8.17 -6.49 -3.26
CA THR A 108 -9.13 -7.58 -3.31
C THR A 108 -8.42 -8.86 -2.88
N LEU A 109 -9.00 -9.58 -1.91
CA LEU A 109 -8.46 -10.83 -1.40
C LEU A 109 -9.46 -11.95 -1.66
N SER A 110 -9.03 -12.97 -2.40
CA SER A 110 -9.86 -14.13 -2.72
C SER A 110 -9.27 -15.36 -2.07
N ASP A 111 -10.10 -16.10 -1.35
CA ASP A 111 -9.70 -17.35 -0.73
C ASP A 111 -9.62 -18.45 -1.80
N LEU A 112 -8.42 -19.00 -2.01
CA LEU A 112 -8.20 -20.05 -2.99
C LEU A 112 -8.37 -21.46 -2.39
N GLY A 113 -8.59 -21.55 -1.09
CA GLY A 113 -8.58 -22.81 -0.36
C GLY A 113 -7.17 -23.24 0.04
N ASP A 114 -7.06 -24.20 0.92
CA ASP A 114 -5.79 -24.74 1.41
C ASP A 114 -4.86 -23.69 2.03
N GLY A 115 -5.44 -22.65 2.62
CA GLY A 115 -4.65 -21.60 3.28
C GLY A 115 -3.93 -20.66 2.32
N ARG A 116 -4.41 -20.53 1.07
CA ARG A 116 -3.83 -19.63 0.08
C ARG A 116 -4.81 -18.51 -0.27
N THR A 117 -4.26 -17.38 -0.61
CA THR A 117 -5.03 -16.19 -0.96
C THR A 117 -4.51 -15.60 -2.27
N GLU A 118 -5.41 -15.25 -3.18
CA GLU A 118 -5.06 -14.42 -4.31
C GLU A 118 -5.25 -12.97 -3.91
N MET A 119 -4.18 -12.20 -3.97
CA MET A 119 -4.20 -10.78 -3.67
C MET A 119 -4.07 -9.97 -4.95
N VAL A 120 -5.02 -9.08 -5.19
CA VAL A 120 -4.98 -8.14 -6.32
C VAL A 120 -4.94 -6.74 -5.75
N VAL A 121 -3.88 -5.99 -6.06
CA VAL A 121 -3.74 -4.58 -5.68
C VAL A 121 -3.80 -3.77 -6.97
N LYS A 122 -4.82 -2.94 -7.09
CA LYS A 122 -4.99 -2.06 -8.24
C LYS A 122 -4.93 -0.62 -7.77
N THR A 123 -3.95 0.13 -8.27
CA THR A 123 -3.81 1.55 -7.95
C THR A 123 -4.01 2.35 -9.22
N THR A 124 -4.94 3.30 -9.17
CA THR A 124 -5.14 4.28 -10.23
C THR A 124 -4.57 5.60 -9.71
N ILE A 125 -3.61 6.18 -10.43
CA ILE A 125 -2.81 7.29 -9.93
C ILE A 125 -2.67 8.33 -11.04
N GLN A 126 -2.80 9.61 -10.67
CA GLN A 126 -2.56 10.72 -11.58
C GLN A 126 -1.08 11.06 -11.52
N THR A 127 -0.34 10.68 -12.57
CA THR A 127 1.12 10.84 -12.58
C THR A 127 1.66 10.73 -14.00
N THR A 128 2.98 10.87 -14.15
CA THR A 128 3.67 10.68 -15.43
C THR A 128 4.04 9.21 -15.62
N ASP A 129 4.37 8.83 -16.86
CA ASP A 129 4.81 7.46 -17.17
C ASP A 129 6.05 7.07 -16.37
N GLU A 130 6.99 7.99 -16.21
CA GLU A 130 8.22 7.75 -15.46
C GLU A 130 7.90 7.47 -13.99
N MET A 131 7.08 8.32 -13.37
CA MET A 131 6.70 8.14 -11.98
C MET A 131 5.86 6.89 -11.77
N ARG A 132 5.02 6.52 -12.74
CA ARG A 132 4.27 5.26 -12.69
C ARG A 132 5.22 4.06 -12.64
N ARG A 133 6.25 4.05 -13.47
CA ARG A 133 7.24 2.96 -13.46
C ARG A 133 7.96 2.87 -12.13
N ASN A 134 8.33 4.00 -11.55
CA ASN A 134 8.97 4.04 -10.24
C ASN A 134 8.05 3.54 -9.14
N ALA A 135 6.78 3.95 -9.18
CA ALA A 135 5.78 3.51 -8.22
C ALA A 135 5.53 2.01 -8.33
N GLU A 136 5.43 1.48 -9.55
CA GLU A 136 5.23 0.06 -9.78
C GLU A 136 6.39 -0.77 -9.21
N THR A 137 7.62 -0.33 -9.44
CA THR A 137 8.80 -1.00 -8.89
C THR A 137 8.78 -1.00 -7.37
N GLY A 138 8.45 0.13 -6.75
CA GLY A 138 8.34 0.24 -5.30
C GLY A 138 7.24 -0.64 -4.73
N MET A 139 6.08 -0.64 -5.35
CA MET A 139 4.95 -1.48 -4.93
C MET A 139 5.26 -2.96 -5.05
N ALA A 140 5.90 -3.36 -6.16
CA ALA A 140 6.31 -4.76 -6.36
C ALA A 140 7.29 -5.21 -5.28
N GLY A 141 8.26 -4.37 -4.91
CA GLY A 141 9.19 -4.66 -3.83
C GLY A 141 8.52 -4.82 -2.48
N SER A 142 7.54 -3.96 -2.18
CA SER A 142 6.76 -4.06 -0.94
C SER A 142 5.94 -5.34 -0.91
N VAL A 143 5.31 -5.71 -2.03
CA VAL A 143 4.52 -6.95 -2.13
C VAL A 143 5.41 -8.18 -1.98
N ASP A 144 6.62 -8.16 -2.56
CA ASP A 144 7.59 -9.26 -2.39
C ASP A 144 7.93 -9.44 -0.91
N ARG A 145 8.14 -8.33 -0.19
CA ARG A 145 8.43 -8.38 1.25
C ARG A 145 7.25 -8.92 2.04
N LEU A 146 6.03 -8.50 1.70
CA LEU A 146 4.82 -9.02 2.32
C LEU A 146 4.74 -10.54 2.14
N ALA A 147 4.99 -11.02 0.94
CA ALA A 147 4.98 -12.46 0.65
C ALA A 147 6.00 -13.20 1.50
N GLU A 148 7.22 -12.68 1.60
CA GLU A 148 8.28 -13.30 2.43
C GLU A 148 7.85 -13.41 3.89
N ILE A 149 7.29 -12.34 4.46
CA ILE A 149 6.87 -12.31 5.86
C ILE A 149 5.75 -13.32 6.12
N LEU A 150 4.77 -13.38 5.24
CA LEU A 150 3.62 -14.27 5.41
C LEU A 150 3.98 -15.74 5.17
N GLU A 151 4.91 -16.00 4.25
CA GLU A 151 5.29 -17.37 3.88
C GLU A 151 6.35 -17.97 4.78
N SER A 152 7.04 -17.17 5.59
CA SER A 152 8.08 -17.65 6.49
C SER A 152 7.66 -17.69 7.96
N ARG A 153 6.36 -17.62 8.25
CA ARG A 153 5.85 -17.72 9.65
C ARG A 153 5.93 -19.15 10.21
#